data_1c7ef3605c3e71a5cea02fd0a8de7cb0
#
_entry.id   1c7ef3605c3e71a5cea02fd0a8de7cb0
#
_cell.length_a   1.000
_cell.length_b   1.000
_cell.length_c   1.000
_cell.angle_alpha   90.00
_cell.angle_beta   90.00
_cell.angle_gamma   90.00
#
_symmetry.space_group_name_H-M   'P 1'
#
loop_
_entity.id
_entity.type
_entity.pdbx_description
1 polymer ?
#
loop_
_entity_poly.entity_id
_entity_poly.type
_entity_poly.pdbx_seq_one_letter_code
_entity_poly.pdbx_strand_id
1 'polypeptide(L)'
;MYITVYAASSGQVPERYWQAAHQLGHCLAAHGHTLVNGAGRTGLMGATIDGILAAGGRAVGVIPQFMVEEHWEHTGMSELIVTPDMHSRKERMAQMA
;
A
#
# COMPACT_ATOMS: atom_id res chain seq x y z
N MET A 1 -0.40 7.73 -13.41
CA MET A 1 0.02 8.63 -12.30
C MET A 1 0.24 7.80 -11.04
N TYR A 2 1.27 8.13 -10.30
CA TYR A 2 1.50 7.53 -8.99
C TYR A 2 0.68 8.27 -7.94
N ILE A 3 -0.12 7.56 -7.18
CA ILE A 3 -0.92 8.14 -6.09
C ILE A 3 -0.52 7.50 -4.78
N THR A 4 -0.03 8.31 -3.85
CA THR A 4 0.35 7.86 -2.52
C THR A 4 -0.88 7.85 -1.61
N VAL A 5 -1.14 6.71 -0.96
CA VAL A 5 -2.23 6.58 0.00
C VAL A 5 -1.64 6.21 1.36
N TYR A 6 -1.87 7.07 2.34
CA TYR A 6 -1.52 6.82 3.73
C TYR A 6 -2.73 6.27 4.45
N ALA A 7 -2.62 5.07 4.97
CA ALA A 7 -3.72 4.41 5.65
C ALA A 7 -3.23 3.60 6.85
N ALA A 8 -4.13 3.35 7.80
CA ALA A 8 -3.80 2.58 8.98
C ALA A 8 -3.54 1.12 8.64
N SER A 9 -2.55 0.52 9.31
CA SER A 9 -2.23 -0.90 9.18
C SER A 9 -2.85 -1.75 10.29
N SER A 10 -3.60 -1.15 11.22
CA SER A 10 -4.31 -1.88 12.27
C SER A 10 -5.38 -2.80 11.67
N GLY A 11 -5.44 -4.04 12.16
CA GLY A 11 -6.49 -4.98 11.77
C GLY A 11 -7.84 -4.73 12.46
N GLN A 12 -7.92 -3.77 13.38
CA GLN A 12 -9.11 -3.48 14.17
C GLN A 12 -9.88 -2.29 13.62
N VAL A 13 -10.35 -2.39 12.39
CA VAL A 13 -11.19 -1.36 11.76
C VAL A 13 -12.54 -1.94 11.39
N PRO A 14 -13.63 -1.14 11.45
CA PRO A 14 -14.93 -1.58 10.98
C PRO A 14 -14.90 -2.03 9.52
N GLU A 15 -15.68 -3.06 9.21
CA GLU A 15 -15.71 -3.64 7.87
C GLU A 15 -16.05 -2.62 6.78
N ARG A 16 -16.92 -1.65 7.09
CA ARG A 16 -17.29 -0.62 6.12
C ARG A 16 -16.10 0.22 5.64
N TYR A 17 -15.12 0.46 6.53
CA TYR A 17 -13.90 1.18 6.16
C TYR A 17 -12.97 0.29 5.34
N TRP A 18 -12.91 -0.97 5.68
CA TRP A 18 -12.15 -1.95 4.91
C TRP A 18 -12.70 -2.05 3.47
N GLN A 19 -14.03 -2.13 3.32
CA GLN A 19 -14.66 -2.17 2.00
C GLN A 19 -14.40 -0.87 1.21
N ALA A 20 -14.47 0.28 1.88
CA ALA A 20 -14.18 1.56 1.23
C ALA A 20 -12.73 1.63 0.74
N ALA A 21 -11.78 1.14 1.52
CA ALA A 21 -10.37 1.08 1.12
C ALA A 21 -10.16 0.13 -0.07
N HIS A 22 -10.82 -1.03 -0.06
CA HIS A 22 -10.78 -1.97 -1.17
C HIS A 22 -11.33 -1.35 -2.45
N GLN A 23 -12.46 -0.64 -2.35
CA GLN A 23 -13.06 0.07 -3.48
C GLN A 23 -12.18 1.20 -3.99
N LEU A 24 -11.48 1.91 -3.10
CA LEU A 24 -10.53 2.93 -3.52
C LEU A 24 -9.44 2.32 -4.42
N GLY A 25 -8.92 1.16 -4.05
CA GLY A 25 -7.96 0.43 -4.87
C GLY A 25 -8.52 0.09 -6.26
N HIS A 26 -9.75 -0.41 -6.32
CA HIS A 26 -10.45 -0.67 -7.59
C HIS A 26 -10.57 0.59 -8.44
N CYS A 27 -10.94 1.71 -7.83
CA CYS A 27 -11.10 2.98 -8.51
C CYS A 27 -9.78 3.48 -9.10
N LEU A 28 -8.70 3.37 -8.34
CA LEU A 28 -7.36 3.76 -8.82
C LEU A 28 -6.95 2.93 -10.04
N ALA A 29 -7.19 1.62 -10.00
CA ALA A 29 -6.90 0.74 -11.13
C ALA A 29 -7.74 1.10 -12.36
N ALA A 30 -9.03 1.37 -12.16
CA ALA A 30 -9.94 1.72 -13.26
C ALA A 30 -9.53 3.02 -13.98
N HIS A 31 -8.87 3.94 -13.27
CA HIS A 31 -8.37 5.20 -13.83
C HIS A 31 -6.90 5.12 -14.26
N GLY A 32 -6.30 3.93 -14.28
CA GLY A 32 -4.93 3.74 -14.74
C GLY A 32 -3.86 4.25 -13.81
N HIS A 33 -4.19 4.46 -12.53
CA HIS A 33 -3.22 4.95 -11.53
C HIS A 33 -2.46 3.80 -10.88
N THR A 34 -1.22 4.10 -10.44
CA THR A 34 -0.41 3.19 -9.65
C THR A 34 -0.45 3.62 -8.19
N LEU A 35 -0.77 2.68 -7.32
CA LEU A 35 -0.79 2.91 -5.87
C LEU A 35 0.63 2.92 -5.32
N VAL A 36 0.93 3.89 -4.47
CA VAL A 36 2.16 3.91 -3.66
C VAL A 36 1.75 3.95 -2.20
N ASN A 37 2.20 2.99 -1.41
CA ASN A 37 1.96 3.00 0.03
C ASN A 37 3.07 2.30 0.80
N GLY A 38 2.85 2.10 2.09
CA GLY A 38 3.85 1.50 2.97
C GLY A 38 3.96 -0.02 2.91
N ALA A 39 3.28 -0.67 1.97
CA ALA A 39 3.36 -2.12 1.74
C ALA A 39 2.85 -3.01 2.88
N GLY A 40 2.17 -2.47 3.89
CA GLY A 40 1.60 -3.28 4.98
C GLY A 40 0.45 -4.16 4.50
N ARG A 41 0.43 -5.41 4.94
CA ARG A 41 -0.58 -6.39 4.48
C ARG A 41 -1.89 -6.35 5.27
N THR A 42 -1.94 -5.60 6.36
CA THR A 42 -3.10 -5.57 7.26
C THR A 42 -3.80 -4.22 7.24
N GLY A 43 -5.04 -4.20 7.77
CA GLY A 43 -5.83 -2.99 7.92
C GLY A 43 -6.22 -2.36 6.59
N LEU A 44 -6.45 -1.06 6.63
CA LEU A 44 -6.88 -0.29 5.45
C LEU A 44 -5.80 -0.24 4.36
N MET A 45 -4.53 -0.27 4.76
CA MET A 45 -3.40 -0.31 3.82
C MET A 45 -3.44 -1.60 2.98
N GLY A 46 -3.58 -2.75 3.64
CA GLY A 46 -3.68 -4.04 2.95
C GLY A 46 -4.92 -4.13 2.07
N ALA A 47 -6.05 -3.62 2.55
CA ALA A 47 -7.30 -3.62 1.78
C ALA A 47 -7.19 -2.80 0.48
N THR A 48 -6.52 -1.65 0.53
CA THR A 48 -6.29 -0.82 -0.66
C THR A 48 -5.41 -1.55 -1.68
N ILE A 49 -4.36 -2.22 -1.22
CA ILE A 49 -3.49 -3.03 -2.08
C ILE A 49 -4.30 -4.16 -2.72
N ASP A 50 -5.05 -4.90 -1.92
CA ASP A 50 -5.87 -6.01 -2.43
C ASP A 50 -6.86 -5.52 -3.48
N GLY A 51 -7.47 -4.36 -3.26
CA GLY A 51 -8.43 -3.77 -4.20
C GLY A 51 -7.80 -3.43 -5.54
N ILE A 52 -6.66 -2.78 -5.55
CA ILE A 52 -6.01 -2.40 -6.81
C ILE A 52 -5.49 -3.63 -7.58
N LEU A 53 -4.94 -4.61 -6.88
CA LEU A 53 -4.45 -5.84 -7.50
C LEU A 53 -5.60 -6.67 -8.06
N ALA A 54 -6.73 -6.76 -7.35
CA ALA A 54 -7.91 -7.49 -7.81
C ALA A 54 -8.49 -6.90 -9.11
N ALA A 55 -8.32 -5.61 -9.32
CA ALA A 55 -8.75 -4.93 -10.55
C ALA A 55 -7.68 -4.88 -11.64
N GLY A 56 -6.60 -5.62 -11.49
CA GLY A 56 -5.51 -5.68 -12.47
C GLY A 56 -4.58 -4.48 -12.46
N GLY A 57 -4.63 -3.67 -11.40
CA GLY A 57 -3.78 -2.50 -11.26
C GLY A 57 -2.40 -2.81 -10.71
N ARG A 58 -1.63 -1.76 -10.44
CA ARG A 58 -0.24 -1.86 -9.98
C ARG A 58 -0.09 -1.20 -8.61
N ALA A 59 0.58 -1.87 -7.70
CA ALA A 59 0.89 -1.37 -6.36
C ALA A 59 2.39 -1.40 -6.10
N VAL A 60 2.96 -0.25 -5.74
CA VAL A 60 4.36 -0.09 -5.36
C VAL A 60 4.42 0.17 -3.86
N GLY A 61 5.17 -0.63 -3.14
CA GLY A 61 5.35 -0.48 -1.70
C GLY A 61 6.73 0.04 -1.35
N VAL A 62 6.79 0.91 -0.37
CA VAL A 62 8.05 1.40 0.21
C VAL A 62 8.06 1.03 1.68
N ILE A 63 8.97 0.17 2.08
CA ILE A 63 8.97 -0.44 3.41
C ILE A 63 10.39 -0.42 4.01
N PRO A 64 10.55 -0.10 5.30
CA PRO A 64 11.86 -0.19 5.92
C PRO A 64 12.28 -1.64 6.15
N GLN A 65 13.59 -1.88 6.13
CA GLN A 65 14.18 -3.21 6.24
C GLN A 65 13.70 -3.97 7.47
N PHE A 66 13.56 -3.30 8.62
CA PHE A 66 13.16 -3.98 9.85
C PHE A 66 11.75 -4.58 9.76
N MET A 67 10.85 -3.97 8.99
CA MET A 67 9.50 -4.49 8.79
C MET A 67 9.50 -5.71 7.87
N VAL A 68 10.40 -5.75 6.89
CA VAL A 68 10.57 -6.92 6.03
C VAL A 68 11.07 -8.10 6.86
N GLU A 69 12.00 -7.86 7.77
CA GLU A 69 12.52 -8.89 8.67
C GLU A 69 11.43 -9.47 9.58
N GLU A 70 10.43 -8.67 9.94
CA GLU A 70 9.26 -9.10 10.72
C GLU A 70 8.15 -9.68 9.86
N HIS A 71 8.33 -9.78 8.54
CA HIS A 71 7.35 -10.32 7.59
C HIS A 71 6.02 -9.55 7.58
N TRP A 72 6.08 -8.21 7.67
CA TRP A 72 4.89 -7.36 7.66
C TRP A 72 4.49 -6.90 6.26
N GLU A 73 5.30 -7.14 5.25
CA GLU A 73 5.02 -6.73 3.88
C GLU A 73 3.88 -7.54 3.25
N HIS A 74 3.13 -6.89 2.36
CA HIS A 74 2.16 -7.55 1.50
C HIS A 74 2.91 -8.35 0.43
N THR A 75 2.59 -9.62 0.27
CA THR A 75 3.32 -10.51 -0.64
C THR A 75 2.94 -10.37 -2.11
N GLY A 76 1.84 -9.68 -2.40
CA GLY A 76 1.35 -9.49 -3.77
C GLY A 76 1.77 -8.20 -4.44
N MET A 77 2.65 -7.40 -3.83
CA MET A 77 3.08 -6.12 -4.39
C MET A 77 3.68 -6.26 -5.77
N SER A 78 3.35 -5.32 -6.67
CA SER A 78 3.95 -5.26 -8.01
C SER A 78 5.44 -4.92 -7.94
N GLU A 79 5.80 -4.02 -7.01
CA GLU A 79 7.18 -3.66 -6.74
C GLU A 79 7.33 -3.33 -5.26
N LEU A 80 8.41 -3.76 -4.65
CA LEU A 80 8.72 -3.50 -3.25
C LEU A 80 10.07 -2.80 -3.15
N ILE A 81 10.05 -1.57 -2.63
CA ILE A 81 11.26 -0.78 -2.41
C ILE A 81 11.59 -0.84 -0.93
N VAL A 82 12.73 -1.44 -0.61
CA VAL A 82 13.18 -1.57 0.79
C VAL A 82 14.12 -0.42 1.13
N THR A 83 13.79 0.31 2.20
CA THR A 83 14.61 1.43 2.68
C THR A 83 15.30 1.06 3.99
N PRO A 84 16.44 1.72 4.34
CA PRO A 84 17.15 1.40 5.57
C PRO A 84 16.37 1.75 6.84
N ASP A 85 15.51 2.77 6.82
CA ASP A 85 14.77 3.24 8.00
C ASP A 85 13.45 3.93 7.61
N MET A 86 12.68 4.33 8.64
CA MET A 86 11.38 5.01 8.46
C MET A 86 11.52 6.39 7.84
N HIS A 87 12.58 7.10 8.13
CA HIS A 87 12.81 8.44 7.57
C HIS A 87 13.01 8.35 6.05
N SER A 88 13.86 7.46 5.59
CA SER A 88 14.10 7.19 4.16
C SER A 88 12.82 6.73 3.46
N ARG A 89 11.99 5.92 4.13
CA ARG A 89 10.70 5.49 3.61
C ARG A 89 9.79 6.68 3.31
N LYS A 90 9.64 7.59 4.26
CA LYS A 90 8.79 8.78 4.10
C LYS A 90 9.28 9.68 2.97
N GLU A 91 10.59 9.92 2.90
CA GLU A 91 11.18 10.69 1.81
C GLU A 91 10.91 10.04 0.46
N ARG A 92 11.12 8.74 0.35
CA ARG A 92 10.93 8.01 -0.91
C ARG A 92 9.49 8.07 -1.39
N MET A 93 8.53 7.87 -0.47
CA MET A 93 7.10 7.96 -0.82
C MET A 93 6.74 9.35 -1.30
N ALA A 94 7.24 10.39 -0.66
CA ALA A 94 6.99 11.78 -1.07
C ALA A 94 7.56 12.08 -2.46
N GLN A 95 8.73 11.54 -2.77
CA GLN A 95 9.38 11.75 -4.07
C GLN A 95 8.64 11.05 -5.22
N MET A 96 7.96 9.95 -4.95
CA MET A 96 7.28 9.15 -5.98
C MET A 96 5.91 9.71 -6.38
N ALA A 97 5.30 10.50 -5.53
CA ALA A 97 3.95 11.01 -5.79
C ALA A 97 3.92 12.39 -6.42
#